data_176becc0c8b325924b99a06682ca8444
#
_entry.id   176becc0c8b325924b99a06682ca8444
#
_cell.length_a   1.000
_cell.length_b   1.000
_cell.length_c   1.000
_cell.angle_alpha   90.00
_cell.angle_beta   90.00
_cell.angle_gamma   90.00
#
_symmetry.space_group_name_H-M   'P 1'
#
loop_
_entity.id
_entity.type
_entity.pdbx_description
1 polymer ?
#
loop_
_entity_poly.entity_id
_entity_poly.type
_entity_poly.pdbx_seq_one_letter_code
_entity_poly.pdbx_strand_id
1 'polypeptide(L)'
;MLARQARRAGEADDPAALADLWREAQTRFARELEPHFRAEETALLPPLEAAGEAALVARTRADHARLRELIAGAAQAAEARAFGTLLHEHVRFEERSLFPRAEQVLTPEALAAVGRAAREARRARP
;
A
#
# COMPACT_ATOMS: atom_id res chain seq x y z
N MET A 1 -5.64 9.97 -7.24
CA MET A 1 -5.40 8.79 -6.41
C MET A 1 -4.74 7.68 -7.21
N LEU A 2 -3.79 7.00 -6.59
CA LEU A 2 -2.96 6.01 -7.28
C LEU A 2 -3.76 4.83 -7.84
N ALA A 3 -4.71 4.29 -7.07
CA ALA A 3 -5.54 3.19 -7.55
C ALA A 3 -6.33 3.58 -8.79
N ARG A 4 -6.88 4.79 -8.81
CA ARG A 4 -7.61 5.32 -9.95
C ARG A 4 -6.70 5.52 -11.15
N GLN A 5 -5.48 6.04 -10.93
CA GLN A 5 -4.50 6.20 -12.01
C GLN A 5 -4.14 4.87 -12.65
N ALA A 6 -3.92 3.84 -11.82
CA ALA A 6 -3.59 2.51 -12.33
C ALA A 6 -4.73 1.92 -13.14
N ARG A 7 -5.98 2.09 -12.69
CA ARG A 7 -7.15 1.62 -13.44
C ARG A 7 -7.31 2.37 -14.76
N ARG A 8 -7.09 3.69 -14.75
CA ARG A 8 -7.12 4.50 -15.98
C ARG A 8 -6.06 4.05 -16.97
N ALA A 9 -4.86 3.70 -16.48
CA ALA A 9 -3.83 3.14 -17.33
C ALA A 9 -4.30 1.85 -17.99
N GLY A 10 -4.97 0.97 -17.24
CA GLY A 10 -5.51 -0.27 -17.75
C GLY A 10 -6.64 -0.09 -18.77
N GLU A 11 -7.27 1.07 -18.79
CA GLU A 11 -8.35 1.41 -19.72
C GLU A 11 -7.86 2.15 -20.97
N ALA A 12 -6.57 2.53 -21.00
CA ALA A 12 -6.02 3.27 -22.12
C ALA A 12 -5.96 2.40 -23.39
N ASP A 13 -6.50 2.92 -24.48
CA ASP A 13 -6.48 2.22 -25.77
C ASP A 13 -5.13 2.36 -26.49
N ASP A 14 -4.39 3.44 -26.19
CA ASP A 14 -3.13 3.74 -26.82
C ASP A 14 -1.97 3.25 -25.95
N PRO A 15 -1.05 2.41 -26.50
CA PRO A 15 0.10 1.94 -25.74
C PRO A 15 1.00 3.05 -25.17
N ALA A 16 1.14 4.16 -25.88
CA ALA A 16 1.92 5.30 -25.37
C ALA A 16 1.26 5.94 -24.17
N ALA A 17 -0.06 6.11 -24.20
CA ALA A 17 -0.81 6.64 -23.08
C ALA A 17 -0.73 5.69 -21.87
N LEU A 18 -0.84 4.39 -22.10
CA LEU A 18 -0.68 3.38 -21.07
C LEU A 18 0.70 3.49 -20.41
N ALA A 19 1.76 3.58 -21.20
CA ALA A 19 3.13 3.67 -20.69
C ALA A 19 3.32 4.93 -19.83
N ASP A 20 2.79 6.06 -20.26
CA ASP A 20 2.90 7.31 -19.53
C ASP A 20 2.15 7.25 -18.20
N LEU A 21 0.91 6.76 -18.22
CA LEU A 21 0.10 6.64 -17.00
C LEU A 21 0.73 5.64 -16.02
N TRP A 22 1.28 4.56 -16.53
CA TRP A 22 1.95 3.56 -15.68
C TRP A 22 3.22 4.14 -15.04
N ARG A 23 3.99 4.89 -15.80
CA ARG A 23 5.20 5.55 -15.25
C ARG A 23 4.83 6.55 -14.15
N GLU A 24 3.75 7.30 -14.32
CA GLU A 24 3.26 8.19 -13.27
C GLU A 24 2.84 7.40 -12.02
N ALA A 25 2.16 6.27 -12.21
CA ALA A 25 1.76 5.40 -11.10
C ALA A 25 2.99 4.86 -10.37
N GLN A 26 4.01 4.43 -11.10
CA GLN A 26 5.26 3.94 -10.51
C GLN A 26 5.98 5.03 -9.70
N THR A 27 6.01 6.24 -10.21
CA THR A 27 6.60 7.37 -9.51
C THR A 27 5.86 7.67 -8.21
N ARG A 28 4.54 7.71 -8.27
CA ARG A 28 3.73 7.95 -7.06
C ARG A 28 3.87 6.84 -6.04
N PHE A 29 3.91 5.59 -6.49
CA PHE A 29 4.13 4.46 -5.60
C PHE A 29 5.45 4.62 -4.84
N ALA A 30 6.54 4.90 -5.55
CA ALA A 30 7.85 5.02 -4.92
C ALA A 30 7.93 6.18 -3.93
N ARG A 31 7.26 7.29 -4.22
CA ARG A 31 7.33 8.49 -3.39
C ARG A 31 6.37 8.47 -2.22
N GLU A 32 5.19 7.89 -2.39
CA GLU A 32 4.12 7.99 -1.40
C GLU A 32 3.80 6.66 -0.72
N LEU A 33 3.63 5.61 -1.50
CA LEU A 33 3.12 4.35 -0.98
C LEU A 33 4.21 3.45 -0.39
N GLU A 34 5.36 3.35 -1.04
CA GLU A 34 6.45 2.53 -0.53
C GLU A 34 6.92 2.95 0.87
N PRO A 35 7.13 4.26 1.13
CA PRO A 35 7.46 4.68 2.50
C PRO A 35 6.35 4.37 3.50
N HIS A 36 5.09 4.46 3.08
CA HIS A 36 3.94 4.13 3.92
C HIS A 36 3.93 2.64 4.27
N PHE A 37 4.18 1.76 3.28
CA PHE A 37 4.26 0.33 3.51
C PHE A 37 5.39 -0.02 4.47
N ARG A 38 6.55 0.62 4.32
CA ARG A 38 7.68 0.39 5.23
C ARG A 38 7.36 0.82 6.64
N ALA A 39 6.68 1.93 6.82
CA ALA A 39 6.26 2.40 8.14
C ALA A 39 5.34 1.38 8.80
N GLU A 40 4.39 0.82 8.06
CA GLU A 40 3.51 -0.22 8.58
C GLU A 40 4.29 -1.48 8.95
N GLU A 41 5.19 -1.91 8.09
CA GLU A 41 5.97 -3.13 8.30
C GLU A 41 6.93 -3.04 9.48
N THR A 42 7.44 -1.85 9.78
CA THR A 42 8.39 -1.65 10.88
C THR A 42 7.72 -1.30 12.20
N ALA A 43 6.64 -0.53 12.19
CA ALA A 43 6.03 -0.02 13.42
C ALA A 43 4.69 -0.66 13.77
N LEU A 44 3.90 -1.08 12.77
CA LEU A 44 2.54 -1.58 13.01
C LEU A 44 2.50 -3.11 13.10
N LEU A 45 3.11 -3.80 12.13
CA LEU A 45 2.95 -5.25 12.01
C LEU A 45 3.64 -6.03 13.14
N PRO A 46 4.86 -5.69 13.59
CA PRO A 46 5.48 -6.45 14.68
C PRO A 46 4.67 -6.45 15.98
N PRO A 47 4.15 -5.32 16.49
CA PRO A 47 3.32 -5.38 17.69
C PRO A 47 1.98 -6.08 17.47
N LEU A 48 1.39 -6.01 16.27
CA LEU A 48 0.18 -6.77 15.96
C LEU A 48 0.44 -8.27 15.99
N GLU A 49 1.57 -8.70 15.42
CA GLU A 49 1.96 -10.11 15.44
C GLU A 49 2.16 -10.58 16.88
N ALA A 50 2.83 -9.78 17.71
CA ALA A 50 3.02 -10.08 19.13
C ALA A 50 1.70 -10.15 19.89
N ALA A 51 0.70 -9.40 19.46
CA ALA A 51 -0.64 -9.41 20.05
C ALA A 51 -1.50 -10.56 19.55
N GLY A 52 -0.97 -11.45 18.70
CA GLY A 52 -1.69 -12.62 18.22
C GLY A 52 -2.50 -12.41 16.94
N GLU A 53 -2.30 -11.27 16.26
CA GLU A 53 -3.05 -10.94 15.04
C GLU A 53 -2.31 -11.43 13.78
N ALA A 54 -1.88 -12.69 13.80
CA ALA A 54 -1.08 -13.28 12.72
C ALA A 54 -1.76 -13.23 11.35
N ALA A 55 -3.07 -13.44 11.32
CA ALA A 55 -3.83 -13.45 10.07
C ALA A 55 -3.86 -12.07 9.41
N LEU A 56 -4.07 -11.02 10.19
CA LEU A 56 -4.07 -9.64 9.68
C LEU A 56 -2.69 -9.24 9.19
N VAL A 57 -1.65 -9.61 9.92
CA VAL A 57 -0.25 -9.35 9.53
C VAL A 57 0.08 -10.07 8.23
N ALA A 58 -0.27 -11.34 8.12
CA ALA A 58 -0.01 -12.13 6.91
C ALA A 58 -0.72 -11.53 5.69
N ARG A 59 -1.97 -11.12 5.83
CA ARG A 59 -2.74 -10.48 4.76
C ARG A 59 -2.07 -9.18 4.32
N THR A 60 -1.65 -8.36 5.29
CA THR A 60 -1.00 -7.08 4.99
C THR A 60 0.30 -7.29 4.23
N ARG A 61 1.14 -8.21 4.69
CA ARG A 61 2.40 -8.52 4.02
C ARG A 61 2.20 -9.07 2.61
N ALA A 62 1.20 -9.93 2.44
CA ALA A 62 0.90 -10.52 1.13
C ALA A 62 0.43 -9.44 0.14
N ASP A 63 -0.44 -8.53 0.59
CA ASP A 63 -0.91 -7.43 -0.25
C ASP A 63 0.24 -6.51 -0.65
N HIS A 64 1.11 -6.14 0.31
CA HIS A 64 2.29 -5.31 0.01
C HIS A 64 3.21 -5.98 -1.01
N ALA A 65 3.49 -7.27 -0.84
CA ALA A 65 4.36 -8.02 -1.74
C ALA A 65 3.78 -8.06 -3.15
N ARG A 66 2.48 -8.32 -3.26
CA ARG A 66 1.82 -8.40 -4.57
C ARG A 66 1.75 -7.04 -5.25
N LEU A 67 1.46 -5.97 -4.50
CA LEU A 67 1.43 -4.61 -5.04
C LEU A 67 2.82 -4.19 -5.54
N ARG A 68 3.87 -4.50 -4.77
CA ARG A 68 5.25 -4.21 -5.19
C ARG A 68 5.62 -4.96 -6.47
N GLU A 69 5.23 -6.22 -6.56
CA GLU A 69 5.47 -7.05 -7.74
C GLU A 69 4.77 -6.48 -8.97
N LEU A 70 3.50 -6.12 -8.85
CA LEU A 70 2.73 -5.57 -9.96
C LEU A 70 3.29 -4.24 -10.45
N ILE A 71 3.61 -3.33 -9.52
CA ILE A 71 4.08 -1.98 -9.91
C ILE A 71 5.49 -2.03 -10.52
N ALA A 72 6.30 -3.02 -10.17
CA ALA A 72 7.63 -3.19 -10.73
C ALA A 72 7.60 -3.76 -12.16
N GLY A 73 6.46 -4.28 -12.59
CA GLY A 73 6.33 -4.90 -13.91
C GLY A 73 6.21 -3.91 -15.05
N ALA A 74 6.20 -4.45 -16.26
CA ALA A 74 6.04 -3.66 -17.47
C ALA A 74 4.62 -3.08 -17.58
N ALA A 75 4.48 -2.03 -18.37
CA ALA A 75 3.19 -1.39 -18.62
C ALA A 75 2.27 -2.29 -19.45
N GLN A 76 1.37 -2.98 -18.79
CA GLN A 76 0.36 -3.84 -19.41
C GLN A 76 -0.99 -3.56 -18.79
N ALA A 77 -2.03 -3.50 -19.62
CA ALA A 77 -3.36 -3.11 -19.19
C ALA A 77 -3.91 -4.02 -18.09
N ALA A 78 -3.72 -5.33 -18.20
CA ALA A 78 -4.22 -6.29 -17.23
C ALA A 78 -3.56 -6.09 -15.85
N GLU A 79 -2.25 -5.88 -15.83
CA GLU A 79 -1.49 -5.66 -14.61
C GLU A 79 -1.83 -4.32 -13.97
N ALA A 80 -2.05 -3.29 -14.79
CA ALA A 80 -2.45 -1.97 -14.31
C ALA A 80 -3.82 -2.04 -13.62
N ARG A 81 -4.77 -2.76 -14.23
CA ARG A 81 -6.09 -2.97 -13.62
C ARG A 81 -5.99 -3.78 -12.33
N ALA A 82 -5.18 -4.84 -12.35
CA ALA A 82 -4.98 -5.69 -11.19
C ALA A 82 -4.38 -4.89 -10.03
N PHE A 83 -3.38 -4.04 -10.30
CA PHE A 83 -2.78 -3.18 -9.30
C PHE A 83 -3.82 -2.23 -8.69
N GLY A 84 -4.58 -1.55 -9.53
CA GLY A 84 -5.60 -0.60 -9.07
C GLY A 84 -6.67 -1.26 -8.20
N THR A 85 -7.15 -2.43 -8.63
CA THR A 85 -8.16 -3.19 -7.89
C THR A 85 -7.61 -3.65 -6.53
N LEU A 86 -6.42 -4.23 -6.53
CA LEU A 86 -5.81 -4.73 -5.30
C LEU A 86 -5.52 -3.59 -4.33
N LEU A 87 -5.01 -2.45 -4.81
CA LEU A 87 -4.74 -1.31 -3.96
C LEU A 87 -6.02 -0.77 -3.32
N HIS A 88 -7.09 -0.67 -4.11
CA HIS A 88 -8.39 -0.23 -3.58
C HIS A 88 -8.88 -1.17 -2.48
N GLU A 89 -8.82 -2.47 -2.71
CA GLU A 89 -9.23 -3.47 -1.72
C GLU A 89 -8.34 -3.44 -0.48
N HIS A 90 -7.04 -3.23 -0.66
CA HIS A 90 -6.09 -3.14 0.45
C HIS A 90 -6.39 -1.93 1.35
N VAL A 91 -6.67 -0.78 0.77
CA VAL A 91 -7.05 0.41 1.54
C VAL A 91 -8.32 0.15 2.34
N ARG A 92 -9.31 -0.49 1.73
CA ARG A 92 -10.56 -0.84 2.43
C ARG A 92 -10.32 -1.84 3.57
N PHE A 93 -9.45 -2.83 3.34
CA PHE A 93 -9.05 -3.78 4.38
C PHE A 93 -8.40 -3.05 5.57
N GLU A 94 -7.49 -2.11 5.30
CA GLU A 94 -6.86 -1.34 6.37
C GLU A 94 -7.90 -0.55 7.18
N GLU A 95 -8.80 0.14 6.50
CA GLU A 95 -9.80 0.97 7.14
C GLU A 95 -10.83 0.17 7.94
N ARG A 96 -11.22 -1.00 7.43
CA ARG A 96 -12.30 -1.81 8.03
C ARG A 96 -11.82 -2.84 9.01
N SER A 97 -10.60 -3.33 8.88
CA SER A 97 -10.11 -4.46 9.67
C SER A 97 -8.80 -4.19 10.39
N LEU A 98 -7.78 -3.75 9.67
CA LEU A 98 -6.43 -3.65 10.23
C LEU A 98 -6.33 -2.55 11.29
N PHE A 99 -6.67 -1.33 10.93
CA PHE A 99 -6.54 -0.19 11.84
C PHE A 99 -7.51 -0.26 13.02
N PRO A 100 -8.79 -0.62 12.82
CA PRO A 100 -9.68 -0.78 13.98
C PRO A 100 -9.18 -1.83 14.96
N ARG A 101 -8.65 -2.94 14.46
CA ARG A 101 -8.12 -3.99 15.35
C ARG A 101 -6.87 -3.53 16.07
N ALA A 102 -5.98 -2.80 15.35
CA ALA A 102 -4.78 -2.25 15.97
C ALA A 102 -5.15 -1.34 17.15
N GLU A 103 -6.14 -0.48 16.97
CA GLU A 103 -6.61 0.40 18.04
C GLU A 103 -7.14 -0.37 19.25
N GLN A 104 -7.69 -1.55 19.03
CA GLN A 104 -8.23 -2.38 20.13
C GLN A 104 -7.15 -3.13 20.89
N VAL A 105 -6.08 -3.58 20.22
CA VAL A 105 -5.14 -4.54 20.83
C VAL A 105 -3.75 -3.94 21.12
N LEU A 106 -3.38 -2.83 20.48
CA LEU A 106 -2.06 -2.23 20.71
C LEU A 106 -2.09 -1.26 21.89
N THR A 107 -0.91 -1.13 22.54
CA THR A 107 -0.75 -0.15 23.61
C THR A 107 -0.74 1.27 23.05
N PRO A 108 -1.03 2.29 23.89
CA PRO A 108 -0.89 3.69 23.45
C PRO A 108 0.50 4.01 22.93
N GLU A 109 1.54 3.43 23.53
CA GLU A 109 2.93 3.62 23.10
C GLU A 109 3.18 3.04 21.70
N ALA A 110 2.65 1.84 21.45
CA ALA A 110 2.76 1.23 20.12
C ALA A 110 2.02 2.05 19.07
N LEU A 111 0.82 2.52 19.38
CA LEU A 111 0.04 3.35 18.45
C LEU A 111 0.75 4.69 18.18
N ALA A 112 1.38 5.27 19.20
CA ALA A 112 2.14 6.50 19.03
C ALA A 112 3.35 6.28 18.11
N ALA A 113 4.02 5.11 18.22
CA ALA A 113 5.13 4.76 17.35
C ALA A 113 4.69 4.61 15.89
N VAL A 114 3.52 4.01 15.65
CA VAL A 114 2.93 3.92 14.31
C VAL A 114 2.70 5.32 13.73
N GLY A 115 2.14 6.23 14.53
CA GLY A 115 1.89 7.61 14.11
C GLY A 115 3.18 8.34 13.75
N ARG A 116 4.25 8.16 14.56
CA ARG A 116 5.56 8.76 14.26
C ARG A 116 6.14 8.21 12.97
N ALA A 117 6.10 6.91 12.78
CA ALA A 117 6.61 6.27 11.55
C ALA A 117 5.88 6.78 10.31
N ALA A 118 4.56 6.93 10.39
CA ALA A 118 3.77 7.46 9.28
C ALA A 118 4.14 8.92 8.96
N ARG A 119 4.38 9.74 9.98
CA ARG A 119 4.81 11.13 9.77
C ARG A 119 6.19 11.22 9.16
N GLU A 120 7.13 10.38 9.62
CA GLU A 120 8.48 10.32 9.06
C GLU A 120 8.45 9.87 7.61
N ALA A 121 7.60 8.91 7.26
CA ALA A 121 7.43 8.47 5.89
C ALA A 121 6.96 9.61 4.98
N ARG A 122 6.03 10.45 5.47
CA ARG A 122 5.56 11.60 4.71
C ARG A 122 6.65 12.66 4.53
N ARG A 123 7.49 12.87 5.56
CA ARG A 123 8.60 13.83 5.49
C ARG A 123 9.72 13.38 4.56
N ALA A 124 9.89 12.07 4.38
CA ALA A 124 10.94 11.51 3.53
C ALA A 124 10.65 11.65 2.04
N ARG A 125 9.47 12.14 1.67
CA ARG A 125 9.13 12.36 0.26
C ARG A 125 10.04 13.41 -0.36
N PRO A 126 10.62 13.12 -1.54
CA PRO A 126 11.39 14.13 -2.26
C PRO A 126 10.52 15.27 -2.74
#